data_d17cf72206c2af1789a803acfbd1b5c8
#
_entry.id   d17cf72206c2af1789a803acfbd1b5c8
#
_cell.length_a   1.000
_cell.length_b   1.000
_cell.length_c   1.000
_cell.angle_alpha   90.00
_cell.angle_beta   90.00
_cell.angle_gamma   90.00
#
_symmetry.space_group_name_H-M   'P 1'
#
loop_
_entity.id
_entity.type
_entity.pdbx_description
1 polymer ?
#
loop_
_entity_poly.entity_id
_entity_poly.type
_entity_poly.pdbx_seq_one_letter_code
_entity_poly.pdbx_strand_id
1 'polypeptide(L)'
;MLTDFDASFMKASDGIRPSEYERNMGKDKFWELIDGKGVGYWVGMPWMSDGKQYWDYIKEYKPILLSSPSRSQTSRLGKRLWVRNNLPGTKLILAQAKDKQNYAQKNRILIDDRPSNIDQWRESGGVGILHISAADTIRQLKELGL
;
A
#
# COMPACT_ATOMS: atom_id res chain seq x y z
N MET A 1 -3.75 -0.43 3.35
CA MET A 1 -2.99 -0.42 4.63
C MET A 1 -2.91 0.99 5.23
N LEU A 2 -2.07 1.87 4.72
CA LEU A 2 -1.99 3.24 5.23
C LEU A 2 -2.97 4.19 4.54
N THR A 3 -3.15 4.06 3.23
CA THR A 3 -3.95 4.95 2.40
C THR A 3 -5.22 4.28 1.88
N ASP A 4 -6.29 5.06 1.78
CA ASP A 4 -7.60 4.61 1.30
C ASP A 4 -7.74 4.88 -0.20
N PHE A 5 -7.32 3.89 -1.00
CA PHE A 5 -7.45 3.93 -2.45
C PHE A 5 -8.92 3.97 -2.90
N ASP A 6 -9.77 3.20 -2.24
CA ASP A 6 -11.19 3.11 -2.60
C ASP A 6 -11.90 4.45 -2.42
N ALA A 7 -11.65 5.14 -1.30
CA ALA A 7 -12.21 6.47 -1.07
C ALA A 7 -11.74 7.49 -2.12
N SER A 8 -10.45 7.48 -2.48
CA SER A 8 -9.93 8.34 -3.55
C SER A 8 -10.56 8.03 -4.90
N PHE A 9 -10.70 6.75 -5.23
CA PHE A 9 -11.30 6.33 -6.49
C PHE A 9 -12.78 6.71 -6.56
N MET A 10 -13.55 6.48 -5.51
CA MET A 10 -14.96 6.84 -5.44
C MET A 10 -15.16 8.35 -5.61
N LYS A 11 -14.28 9.16 -5.06
CA LYS A 11 -14.30 10.61 -5.28
C LYS A 11 -14.03 10.97 -6.74
N ALA A 12 -13.11 10.26 -7.41
CA ALA A 12 -12.77 10.49 -8.81
C ALA A 12 -13.84 9.99 -9.79
N SER A 13 -14.61 8.98 -9.41
CA SER A 13 -15.62 8.30 -10.23
C SER A 13 -17.06 8.65 -9.89
N ASP A 14 -17.30 9.74 -9.15
CA ASP A 14 -18.63 10.15 -8.70
C ASP A 14 -19.37 9.07 -7.89
N GLY A 15 -18.65 8.38 -7.01
CA GLY A 15 -19.20 7.41 -6.06
C GLY A 15 -19.19 5.96 -6.51
N ILE A 16 -18.61 5.65 -7.67
CA ILE A 16 -18.53 4.25 -8.15
C ILE A 16 -17.32 3.55 -7.53
N ARG A 17 -17.51 2.34 -7.01
CA ARG A 17 -16.41 1.54 -6.42
C ARG A 17 -15.40 1.09 -7.47
N PRO A 18 -14.11 0.95 -7.13
CA PRO A 18 -13.06 0.52 -8.08
C PRO A 18 -13.41 -0.76 -8.83
N SER A 19 -13.82 -1.81 -8.13
CA SER A 19 -14.17 -3.12 -8.70
C SER A 19 -15.37 -3.07 -9.64
N GLU A 20 -16.37 -2.27 -9.30
CA GLU A 20 -17.55 -2.05 -10.12
C GLU A 20 -17.20 -1.29 -11.41
N TYR A 21 -16.43 -0.22 -11.28
CA TYR A 21 -15.99 0.58 -12.42
C TYR A 21 -15.14 -0.26 -13.40
N GLU A 22 -14.16 -0.99 -12.89
CA GLU A 22 -13.29 -1.85 -13.71
C GLU A 22 -14.09 -2.93 -14.43
N ARG A 23 -15.05 -3.57 -13.76
CA ARG A 23 -15.93 -4.59 -14.33
C ARG A 23 -16.83 -4.02 -15.45
N ASN A 24 -17.38 -2.82 -15.28
CA ASN A 24 -18.32 -2.21 -16.21
C ASN A 24 -17.63 -1.49 -17.38
N MET A 25 -16.49 -0.83 -17.14
CA MET A 25 -15.80 0.03 -18.10
C MET A 25 -14.52 -0.59 -18.67
N GLY A 26 -13.99 -1.62 -18.01
CA GLY A 26 -12.72 -2.25 -18.37
C GLY A 26 -11.51 -1.61 -17.72
N LYS A 27 -10.41 -2.36 -17.74
CA LYS A 27 -9.15 -2.00 -17.07
C LYS A 27 -8.51 -0.74 -17.65
N ASP A 28 -8.58 -0.54 -18.97
CA ASP A 28 -7.97 0.63 -19.61
C ASP A 28 -8.67 1.92 -19.19
N LYS A 29 -10.02 1.94 -19.18
CA LYS A 29 -10.80 3.08 -18.71
C LYS A 29 -10.61 3.35 -17.24
N PHE A 30 -10.45 2.32 -16.43
CA PHE A 30 -10.13 2.43 -15.01
C PHE A 30 -8.83 3.22 -14.79
N TRP A 31 -7.76 2.86 -15.48
CA TRP A 31 -6.48 3.56 -15.35
C TRP A 31 -6.47 4.93 -16.03
N GLU A 32 -7.18 5.11 -17.15
CA GLU A 32 -7.36 6.42 -17.78
C GLU A 32 -8.00 7.43 -16.81
N LEU A 33 -9.00 7.01 -16.04
CA LEU A 33 -9.63 7.87 -15.04
C LEU A 33 -8.63 8.34 -13.97
N ILE A 34 -7.85 7.43 -13.43
CA ILE A 34 -6.83 7.74 -12.42
C ILE A 34 -5.73 8.63 -13.01
N ASP A 35 -5.20 8.28 -14.15
CA ASP A 35 -4.12 9.01 -14.81
C ASP A 35 -4.56 10.42 -15.21
N GLY A 36 -5.84 10.59 -15.59
CA GLY A 36 -6.43 11.91 -15.87
C GLY A 36 -6.48 12.85 -14.67
N LYS A 37 -6.47 12.33 -13.45
CA LYS A 37 -6.39 13.12 -12.21
C LYS A 37 -4.97 13.56 -11.86
N GLY A 38 -3.97 13.00 -12.55
CA GLY A 38 -2.56 13.36 -12.37
C GLY A 38 -1.99 13.01 -10.99
N VAL A 39 -0.91 13.70 -10.63
CA VAL A 39 -0.19 13.46 -9.37
C VAL A 39 -1.05 13.73 -8.14
N GLY A 40 -2.00 14.65 -8.22
CA GLY A 40 -2.89 15.03 -7.13
C GLY A 40 -3.73 13.87 -6.59
N TYR A 41 -4.11 12.92 -7.44
CA TYR A 41 -4.81 11.70 -7.02
C TYR A 41 -4.03 10.95 -5.94
N TRP A 42 -2.74 10.79 -6.12
CA TRP A 42 -1.85 10.05 -5.22
C TRP A 42 -1.44 10.85 -3.99
N VAL A 43 -1.09 12.14 -4.20
CA VAL A 43 -0.67 13.04 -3.11
C VAL A 43 -1.81 13.30 -2.11
N GLY A 44 -3.02 13.46 -2.61
CA GLY A 44 -4.21 13.74 -1.81
C GLY A 44 -4.90 12.51 -1.21
N MET A 45 -4.33 11.31 -1.38
CA MET A 45 -4.96 10.08 -0.90
C MET A 45 -5.14 10.09 0.62
N PRO A 46 -6.35 9.87 1.14
CA PRO A 46 -6.59 9.91 2.58
C PRO A 46 -5.97 8.69 3.27
N TRP A 47 -5.75 8.82 4.58
CA TRP A 47 -5.42 7.69 5.41
C TRP A 47 -6.59 6.71 5.49
N MET A 48 -6.27 5.41 5.61
CA MET A 48 -7.25 4.45 6.12
C MET A 48 -7.71 4.84 7.51
N SER A 49 -8.93 4.48 7.87
CA SER A 49 -9.52 4.83 9.17
C SER A 49 -8.66 4.38 10.37
N ASP A 50 -7.96 3.27 10.25
CA ASP A 50 -7.04 2.71 11.24
C ASP A 50 -5.55 2.87 10.86
N GLY A 51 -5.25 3.56 9.75
CA GLY A 51 -3.90 3.68 9.21
C GLY A 51 -2.93 4.40 10.15
N LYS A 52 -3.39 5.45 10.84
CA LYS A 52 -2.57 6.17 11.83
C LYS A 52 -2.28 5.32 13.06
N GLN A 53 -3.26 4.57 13.57
CA GLN A 53 -3.08 3.63 14.67
C GLN A 53 -2.00 2.58 14.33
N TYR A 54 -2.09 2.03 13.14
CA TYR A 54 -1.11 1.08 12.63
C TYR A 54 0.28 1.70 12.52
N TRP A 55 0.39 2.89 11.90
CA TRP A 55 1.65 3.60 11.75
C TRP A 55 2.29 3.94 13.10
N ASP A 56 1.52 4.46 14.04
CA ASP A 56 2.01 4.84 15.38
C ASP A 56 2.62 3.66 16.13
N TYR A 57 2.13 2.45 15.89
CA TYR A 57 2.71 1.24 16.47
C TYR A 57 4.03 0.85 15.80
N ILE A 58 4.08 0.83 14.47
CA ILE A 58 5.24 0.29 13.74
C ILE A 58 6.38 1.29 13.55
N LYS A 59 6.14 2.60 13.65
CA LYS A 59 7.15 3.64 13.37
C LYS A 59 8.43 3.50 14.21
N GLU A 60 8.32 3.01 15.44
CA GLU A 60 9.46 2.79 16.35
C GLU A 60 10.46 1.76 15.79
N TYR A 61 9.99 0.85 14.98
CA TYR A 61 10.82 -0.15 14.30
C TYR A 61 11.46 0.35 13.00
N LYS A 62 11.29 1.63 12.66
CA LYS A 62 11.83 2.28 11.46
C LYS A 62 11.54 1.48 10.18
N PRO A 63 10.26 1.20 9.88
CA PRO A 63 9.89 0.36 8.76
C PRO A 63 10.27 0.99 7.43
N ILE A 64 10.49 0.14 6.43
CA ILE A 64 10.61 0.55 5.03
C ILE A 64 9.26 0.35 4.36
N LEU A 65 8.76 1.37 3.68
CA LEU A 65 7.57 1.25 2.86
C LEU A 65 7.94 0.60 1.52
N LEU A 66 7.29 -0.53 1.21
CA LEU A 66 7.49 -1.27 -0.03
C LEU A 66 6.19 -1.26 -0.84
N SER A 67 6.09 -0.37 -1.81
CA SER A 67 4.85 -0.09 -2.53
C SER A 67 4.96 -0.35 -4.02
N SER A 68 3.90 -0.92 -4.60
CA SER A 68 3.80 -1.12 -6.04
C SER A 68 3.17 0.11 -6.70
N PRO A 69 3.90 0.82 -7.56
CA PRO A 69 3.33 1.91 -8.34
C PRO A 69 2.52 1.36 -9.52
N SER A 70 1.60 2.17 -10.04
CA SER A 70 1.03 1.92 -11.37
C SER A 70 2.09 2.18 -12.45
N ARG A 71 1.73 1.96 -13.71
CA ARG A 71 2.64 2.24 -14.84
C ARG A 71 2.94 3.73 -15.02
N SER A 72 2.07 4.60 -14.52
CA SER A 72 2.18 6.04 -14.65
C SER A 72 3.30 6.62 -13.78
N GLN A 73 4.03 7.57 -14.35
CA GLN A 73 5.02 8.38 -13.61
C GLN A 73 4.36 9.23 -12.50
N THR A 74 3.11 9.64 -12.70
CA THR A 74 2.35 10.38 -11.68
C THR A 74 2.12 9.56 -10.41
N SER A 75 1.92 8.25 -10.53
CA SER A 75 1.84 7.33 -9.40
C SER A 75 3.14 7.28 -8.60
N ARG A 76 4.28 7.19 -9.30
CA ARG A 76 5.61 7.15 -8.66
C ARG A 76 5.91 8.44 -7.92
N LEU A 77 5.72 9.56 -8.57
CA LEU A 77 5.93 10.88 -7.97
C LEU A 77 4.95 11.12 -6.82
N GLY A 78 3.68 10.83 -7.03
CA GLY A 78 2.64 11.04 -6.02
C GLY A 78 2.86 10.23 -4.76
N LYS A 79 3.27 8.97 -4.87
CA LYS A 79 3.60 8.12 -3.70
C LYS A 79 4.80 8.68 -2.92
N ARG A 80 5.84 9.16 -3.62
CA ARG A 80 6.99 9.80 -2.96
C ARG A 80 6.59 11.08 -2.22
N LEU A 81 5.77 11.91 -2.85
CA LEU A 81 5.27 13.15 -2.25
C LEU A 81 4.37 12.88 -1.06
N TRP A 82 3.48 11.89 -1.17
CA TRP A 82 2.62 11.49 -0.06
C TRP A 82 3.44 11.06 1.17
N VAL A 83 4.45 10.22 0.97
CA VAL A 83 5.35 9.76 2.06
C VAL A 83 6.11 10.94 2.63
N ARG A 84 6.69 11.81 1.80
CA ARG A 84 7.40 13.01 2.27
C ARG A 84 6.51 13.91 3.13
N ASN A 85 5.25 14.08 2.74
CA ASN A 85 4.32 14.98 3.42
C ASN A 85 3.75 14.39 4.71
N ASN A 86 3.50 13.08 4.74
CA ASN A 86 2.82 12.41 5.84
C ASN A 86 3.76 11.62 6.76
N LEU A 87 4.87 11.13 6.25
CA LEU A 87 5.82 10.25 6.93
C LEU A 87 7.27 10.70 6.69
N PRO A 88 7.60 11.96 7.02
CA PRO A 88 8.94 12.48 6.71
C PRO A 88 10.05 11.61 7.33
N GLY A 89 11.12 11.39 6.56
CA GLY A 89 12.24 10.56 6.99
C GLY A 89 12.05 9.05 6.80
N THR A 90 10.87 8.60 6.36
CA THR A 90 10.61 7.18 6.11
C THR A 90 11.11 6.77 4.71
N LYS A 91 11.86 5.67 4.65
CA LYS A 91 12.35 5.13 3.38
C LYS A 91 11.20 4.49 2.60
N LEU A 92 11.10 4.85 1.32
CA LEU A 92 10.16 4.28 0.36
C LEU A 92 10.91 3.56 -0.77
N ILE A 93 10.55 2.30 -0.99
CA ILE A 93 10.97 1.51 -2.15
C ILE A 93 9.76 1.28 -3.05
N LEU A 94 9.87 1.65 -4.31
CA LEU A 94 8.86 1.37 -5.32
C LEU A 94 9.28 0.14 -6.12
N ALA A 95 8.54 -0.96 -5.97
CA ALA A 95 8.80 -2.22 -6.65
C ALA A 95 7.47 -2.82 -7.12
N GLN A 96 7.49 -3.50 -8.26
CA GLN A 96 6.32 -4.24 -8.72
C GLN A 96 5.96 -5.36 -7.72
N ALA A 97 4.68 -5.76 -7.69
CA ALA A 97 4.22 -6.76 -6.73
C ALA A 97 5.06 -8.06 -6.78
N LYS A 98 5.35 -8.55 -7.99
CA LYS A 98 6.17 -9.74 -8.23
C LYS A 98 7.61 -9.62 -7.74
N ASP A 99 8.14 -8.40 -7.64
CA ASP A 99 9.54 -8.15 -7.27
C ASP A 99 9.71 -7.90 -5.77
N LYS A 100 8.62 -7.72 -5.02
CA LYS A 100 8.67 -7.53 -3.56
C LYS A 100 9.40 -8.68 -2.86
N GLN A 101 9.19 -9.91 -3.30
CA GLN A 101 9.84 -11.11 -2.75
C GLN A 101 11.38 -11.06 -2.80
N ASN A 102 11.95 -10.28 -3.71
CA ASN A 102 13.41 -10.13 -3.82
C ASN A 102 14.04 -9.44 -2.61
N TYR A 103 13.23 -8.76 -1.79
CA TYR A 103 13.66 -8.12 -0.55
C TYR A 103 13.50 -9.03 0.67
N ALA A 104 12.97 -10.24 0.50
CA ALA A 104 12.75 -11.19 1.59
C ALA A 104 14.09 -11.70 2.17
N GLN A 105 14.16 -11.80 3.49
CA GLN A 105 15.25 -12.41 4.25
C GLN A 105 14.66 -13.06 5.51
N LYS A 106 15.37 -14.02 6.10
CA LYS A 106 14.91 -14.79 7.26
C LYS A 106 14.39 -13.96 8.42
N ASN A 107 14.96 -12.77 8.64
CA ASN A 107 14.61 -11.87 9.74
C ASN A 107 13.79 -10.64 9.29
N ARG A 108 13.30 -10.63 8.06
CA ARG A 108 12.46 -9.56 7.54
C ARG A 108 10.99 -9.93 7.57
N ILE A 109 10.19 -9.02 8.07
CA ILE A 109 8.73 -9.14 8.11
C ILE A 109 8.14 -8.27 6.99
N LEU A 110 7.31 -8.87 6.13
CA LEU A 110 6.44 -8.14 5.22
C LEU A 110 5.04 -8.09 5.79
N ILE A 111 4.47 -6.89 5.85
CA ILE A 111 3.06 -6.67 6.15
C ILE A 111 2.43 -6.15 4.86
N ASP A 112 1.52 -6.93 4.29
CA ASP A 112 0.88 -6.62 3.01
C ASP A 112 -0.57 -7.14 3.04
N ASP A 113 -1.47 -6.47 2.34
CA ASP A 113 -2.89 -6.85 2.26
C ASP A 113 -3.21 -7.82 1.12
N ARG A 114 -2.22 -8.16 0.30
CA ARG A 114 -2.36 -9.13 -0.79
C ARG A 114 -1.82 -10.50 -0.39
N PRO A 115 -2.69 -11.54 -0.36
CA PRO A 115 -2.23 -12.90 -0.04
C PRO A 115 -1.09 -13.39 -0.91
N SER A 116 -1.11 -13.12 -2.22
CA SER A 116 -0.05 -13.54 -3.14
C SER A 116 1.31 -12.93 -2.81
N ASN A 117 1.36 -11.67 -2.37
CA ASN A 117 2.60 -11.03 -1.93
C ASN A 117 3.17 -11.70 -0.67
N ILE A 118 2.29 -12.02 0.27
CA ILE A 118 2.66 -12.71 1.53
C ILE A 118 3.18 -14.12 1.25
N ASP A 119 2.51 -14.87 0.38
CA ASP A 119 2.91 -16.24 0.04
C ASP A 119 4.30 -16.25 -0.64
N GLN A 120 4.51 -15.40 -1.64
CA GLN A 120 5.80 -15.25 -2.32
C GLN A 120 6.92 -14.84 -1.36
N TRP A 121 6.62 -13.95 -0.41
CA TRP A 121 7.59 -13.52 0.60
C TRP A 121 8.00 -14.66 1.53
N ARG A 122 7.02 -15.45 2.00
CA ARG A 122 7.27 -16.63 2.84
C ARG A 122 8.07 -17.70 2.09
N GLU A 123 7.72 -17.99 0.83
CA GLU A 123 8.45 -18.92 -0.04
C GLU A 123 9.90 -18.47 -0.25
N SER A 124 10.16 -17.17 -0.24
CA SER A 124 11.50 -16.58 -0.34
C SER A 124 12.24 -16.47 1.00
N GLY A 125 11.69 -17.07 2.07
CA GLY A 125 12.33 -17.22 3.37
C GLY A 125 12.08 -16.12 4.38
N GLY A 126 11.19 -15.16 4.09
CA GLY A 126 10.81 -14.10 5.02
C GLY A 126 9.60 -14.44 5.88
N VAL A 127 9.31 -13.59 6.86
CA VAL A 127 8.09 -13.69 7.68
C VAL A 127 7.01 -12.80 7.07
N GLY A 128 5.82 -13.34 6.82
CA GLY A 128 4.72 -12.59 6.20
C GLY A 128 3.54 -12.45 7.15
N ILE A 129 3.00 -11.24 7.26
CA ILE A 129 1.76 -10.93 7.97
C ILE A 129 0.75 -10.40 6.95
N LEU A 130 -0.36 -11.12 6.75
CA LEU A 130 -1.47 -10.63 5.94
C LEU A 130 -2.21 -9.55 6.74
N HIS A 131 -2.19 -8.33 6.23
CA HIS A 131 -2.87 -7.20 6.86
C HIS A 131 -4.37 -7.24 6.56
N ILE A 132 -5.18 -7.31 7.61
CA ILE A 132 -6.64 -7.22 7.56
C ILE A 132 -7.09 -5.92 8.22
N SER A 133 -6.54 -5.62 9.41
CA SER A 133 -6.78 -4.41 10.18
C SER A 133 -5.55 -4.04 11.00
N ALA A 134 -5.48 -2.80 11.48
CA ALA A 134 -4.42 -2.37 12.39
C ALA A 134 -4.38 -3.25 13.66
N ALA A 135 -5.54 -3.49 14.26
CA ALA A 135 -5.63 -4.30 15.49
C ALA A 135 -5.10 -5.72 15.30
N ASP A 136 -5.49 -6.40 14.21
CA ASP A 136 -5.03 -7.75 13.92
C ASP A 136 -3.53 -7.80 13.63
N THR A 137 -3.02 -6.85 12.84
CA THR A 137 -1.58 -6.77 12.54
C THR A 137 -0.75 -6.51 13.80
N ILE A 138 -1.19 -5.59 14.66
CA ILE A 138 -0.52 -5.31 15.92
C ILE A 138 -0.51 -6.55 16.83
N ARG A 139 -1.62 -7.29 16.89
CA ARG A 139 -1.69 -8.56 17.63
C ARG A 139 -0.64 -9.56 17.13
N GLN A 140 -0.55 -9.76 15.81
CA GLN A 140 0.42 -10.67 15.21
C GLN A 140 1.87 -10.23 15.46
N LEU A 141 2.15 -8.92 15.40
CA LEU A 141 3.48 -8.38 15.74
C LEU A 141 3.86 -8.67 17.19
N LYS A 142 2.94 -8.47 18.13
CA LYS A 142 3.14 -8.81 19.55
C LYS A 142 3.42 -10.29 19.77
N GLU A 143 2.77 -11.18 19.04
CA GLU A 143 3.04 -12.63 19.08
C GLU A 143 4.45 -12.96 18.59
N LEU A 144 5.03 -12.14 17.71
CA LEU A 144 6.42 -12.24 17.26
C LEU A 144 7.43 -11.55 18.20
N GLY A 145 6.97 -10.96 19.30
CA GLY A 145 7.82 -10.28 20.28
C GLY A 145 8.12 -8.81 19.97
N LEU A 146 7.31 -8.19 19.11
CA LEU A 146 7.47 -6.79 18.69
C LEU A 146 6.42 -5.87 19.32
#